data_177c1972fa38b862f448dc0c56ba725f
#
_entry.id   177c1972fa38b862f448dc0c56ba725f
#
_cell.length_a   1.000
_cell.length_b   1.000
_cell.length_c   1.000
_cell.angle_alpha   90.00
_cell.angle_beta   90.00
_cell.angle_gamma   90.00
#
_symmetry.space_group_name_H-M   'P 1'
#
loop_
_entity.id
_entity.type
_entity.pdbx_description
1 polymer ?
#
loop_
_entity_poly.entity_id
_entity_poly.type
_entity_poly.pdbx_seq_one_letter_code
_entity_poly.pdbx_strand_id
1 'polypeptide(L)'
;MVLKRATVLILTLATIGGVGGFCVAALSPVKAGLAQENQPASQSAGTRLIGAVKAIAGNAVTLAPNSGSDITVLVQDSTRMLRTAPGQTSLKDATPIKLQDLQVGDRILVRGQPSADAKSFVASTVVVMKRSDIEQKQQAERADWQKRGVGGLVSAVDAGSGTITISTMAMGTVNKLTVHISKDTVILRYAPESVRFDDAKPGTLDQIKPGDQLRARGSRSADGSEFAAEEIVSGSFRNIAGTVASVDASQNTVNVMDAIT
;
A
#
# COMPACT_ATOMS: atom_id res chain seq x y z
N MET A 1 -38.50 -13.55 7.57
CA MET A 1 -39.20 -13.68 8.84
C MET A 1 -38.19 -13.84 9.98
N VAL A 2 -38.34 -12.96 10.98
CA VAL A 2 -37.65 -12.88 12.28
C VAL A 2 -36.25 -12.28 12.34
N LEU A 3 -36.30 -10.98 12.61
CA LEU A 3 -35.22 -10.12 13.14
C LEU A 3 -34.94 -10.48 14.61
N LYS A 4 -33.69 -10.69 15.02
CA LYS A 4 -33.30 -10.65 16.43
C LYS A 4 -32.40 -9.47 16.71
N ARG A 5 -32.97 -8.45 17.37
CA ARG A 5 -32.23 -7.33 17.98
C ARG A 5 -31.70 -7.81 19.34
N ALA A 6 -30.42 -7.62 19.60
CA ALA A 6 -29.81 -7.77 20.92
C ALA A 6 -29.63 -6.39 21.54
N THR A 7 -30.35 -6.17 22.64
CA THR A 7 -30.29 -4.97 23.49
C THR A 7 -29.20 -5.15 24.51
N VAL A 8 -28.25 -4.21 24.57
CA VAL A 8 -27.22 -4.16 25.62
C VAL A 8 -27.72 -3.28 26.76
N LEU A 9 -27.82 -3.88 27.92
CA LEU A 9 -28.26 -3.24 29.18
C LEU A 9 -27.01 -2.67 29.87
N ILE A 10 -26.97 -1.34 30.09
CA ILE A 10 -25.94 -0.68 30.88
C ILE A 10 -26.45 -0.64 32.33
N LEU A 11 -25.72 -1.28 33.23
CA LEU A 11 -25.99 -1.28 34.68
C LEU A 11 -25.07 -0.24 35.35
N THR A 12 -25.66 0.86 35.83
CA THR A 12 -25.01 1.85 36.70
C THR A 12 -25.18 1.43 38.15
N LEU A 13 -24.10 1.31 38.89
CA LEU A 13 -24.12 1.11 40.34
C LEU A 13 -23.55 2.34 41.04
N ALA A 14 -24.41 3.03 41.77
CA ALA A 14 -24.07 4.10 42.69
C ALA A 14 -23.89 3.50 44.11
N THR A 15 -22.85 3.87 44.83
CA THR A 15 -22.76 3.69 46.27
C THR A 15 -22.36 4.96 46.98
N ILE A 16 -23.18 5.30 47.95
CA ILE A 16 -23.17 6.42 48.88
C ILE A 16 -22.43 6.00 50.17
N GLY A 17 -21.80 6.98 50.83
CA GLY A 17 -21.53 6.96 52.26
C GLY A 17 -20.04 7.05 52.64
N GLY A 18 -19.62 8.03 53.36
CA GLY A 18 -19.70 8.38 54.72
C GLY A 18 -18.61 9.33 55.19
N VAL A 19 -18.99 10.43 55.67
CA VAL A 19 -18.65 11.19 56.90
C VAL A 19 -17.22 11.07 57.50
N GLY A 20 -16.61 12.26 57.74
CA GLY A 20 -15.92 12.57 59.00
C GLY A 20 -14.49 13.04 58.91
N GLY A 21 -14.19 14.24 59.38
CA GLY A 21 -12.90 14.61 59.88
C GLY A 21 -12.38 16.01 59.55
N PHE A 22 -12.82 16.98 60.34
CA PHE A 22 -12.20 18.32 60.41
C PHE A 22 -10.79 18.23 60.96
N CYS A 23 -9.80 18.85 60.27
CA CYS A 23 -8.57 19.38 60.91
C CYS A 23 -8.16 20.65 60.20
N VAL A 24 -8.26 21.75 60.94
CA VAL A 24 -7.74 23.09 60.60
C VAL A 24 -6.25 23.11 60.91
N ALA A 25 -5.41 23.48 59.95
CA ALA A 25 -4.05 23.92 60.23
C ALA A 25 -3.51 24.89 59.17
N ALA A 26 -3.38 26.12 59.61
CA ALA A 26 -2.35 27.16 59.33
C ALA A 26 -1.92 27.42 57.86
N LEU A 27 -2.26 28.62 57.42
CA LEU A 27 -1.69 29.34 56.29
C LEU A 27 -0.20 29.66 56.49
N SER A 28 0.62 29.34 55.48
CA SER A 28 1.87 30.02 55.21
C SER A 28 1.96 30.34 53.71
N PRO A 29 2.23 31.57 53.28
CA PRO A 29 2.35 31.92 51.87
C PRO A 29 3.74 31.53 51.36
N VAL A 30 3.83 30.46 50.60
CA VAL A 30 5.02 30.17 49.83
C VAL A 30 4.92 30.95 48.51
N LYS A 31 5.89 31.83 48.29
CA LYS A 31 6.12 32.52 47.02
C LYS A 31 6.24 31.50 45.88
N ALA A 32 5.29 31.53 44.99
CA ALA A 32 5.37 30.81 43.74
C ALA A 32 6.43 31.47 42.83
N GLY A 33 7.60 30.87 42.77
CA GLY A 33 8.55 31.08 41.66
C GLY A 33 7.96 30.48 40.42
N LEU A 34 7.69 31.32 39.41
CA LEU A 34 7.35 30.89 38.07
C LEU A 34 8.56 30.16 37.46
N ALA A 35 8.62 28.86 37.65
CA ALA A 35 9.42 28.00 36.79
C ALA A 35 8.71 27.94 35.46
N GLN A 36 9.21 28.69 34.50
CA GLN A 36 8.83 28.60 33.09
C GLN A 36 9.31 27.25 32.58
N GLU A 37 8.41 26.30 32.61
CA GLU A 37 8.59 24.98 32.03
C GLU A 37 8.81 25.18 30.53
N ASN A 38 10.07 25.03 30.10
CA ASN A 38 10.45 24.94 28.70
C ASN A 38 9.71 23.72 28.11
N GLN A 39 8.49 23.92 27.60
CA GLN A 39 7.88 22.97 26.71
C GLN A 39 8.79 22.81 25.48
N PRO A 40 9.29 21.61 25.19
CA PRO A 40 9.96 21.39 23.93
C PRO A 40 8.94 21.74 22.84
N ALA A 41 9.30 22.69 21.99
CA ALA A 41 8.51 23.06 20.83
C ALA A 41 8.08 21.78 20.12
N SER A 42 6.81 21.45 20.21
CA SER A 42 6.19 20.42 19.40
C SER A 42 6.51 20.78 17.96
N GLN A 43 7.47 20.06 17.35
CA GLN A 43 7.69 20.15 15.93
C GLN A 43 6.35 19.74 15.31
N SER A 44 5.59 20.72 14.84
CA SER A 44 4.37 20.53 14.10
C SER A 44 4.73 19.60 12.95
N ALA A 45 4.27 18.37 13.01
CA ALA A 45 4.45 17.38 11.95
C ALA A 45 3.79 17.98 10.71
N GLY A 46 4.59 18.60 9.85
CA GLY A 46 4.12 19.31 8.67
C GLY A 46 3.23 18.38 7.85
N THR A 47 2.14 18.90 7.31
CA THR A 47 1.24 18.15 6.44
C THR A 47 2.03 17.53 5.29
N ARG A 48 1.68 16.31 4.92
CA ARG A 48 2.34 15.55 3.87
C ARG A 48 1.40 15.37 2.69
N LEU A 49 1.84 15.76 1.51
CA LEU A 49 1.13 15.58 0.25
C LEU A 49 1.92 14.65 -0.66
N ILE A 50 1.23 13.76 -1.37
CA ILE A 50 1.82 12.85 -2.35
C ILE A 50 0.99 12.92 -3.62
N GLY A 51 1.66 13.09 -4.77
CA GLY A 51 0.98 13.12 -6.06
C GLY A 51 1.95 13.18 -7.22
N ALA A 52 1.40 13.33 -8.43
CA ALA A 52 2.16 13.55 -9.65
C ALA A 52 2.22 15.03 -10.01
N VAL A 53 3.33 15.48 -10.54
CA VAL A 53 3.49 16.83 -11.08
C VAL A 53 2.65 16.98 -12.35
N LYS A 54 1.68 17.89 -12.35
CA LYS A 54 0.79 18.15 -13.49
C LYS A 54 1.26 19.34 -14.32
N ALA A 55 1.76 20.38 -13.67
CA ALA A 55 2.29 21.58 -14.31
C ALA A 55 3.35 22.23 -13.43
N ILE A 56 4.25 23.00 -14.07
CA ILE A 56 5.29 23.80 -13.41
C ILE A 56 5.23 25.21 -14.00
N ALA A 57 5.05 26.22 -13.15
CA ALA A 57 4.99 27.63 -13.56
C ALA A 57 5.88 28.46 -12.60
N GLY A 58 7.12 28.76 -13.02
CA GLY A 58 8.10 29.40 -12.15
C GLY A 58 8.37 28.57 -10.90
N ASN A 59 8.08 29.12 -9.73
CA ASN A 59 8.22 28.42 -8.43
C ASN A 59 6.93 27.71 -7.94
N ALA A 60 5.86 27.76 -8.74
CA ALA A 60 4.60 27.08 -8.43
C ALA A 60 4.52 25.75 -9.18
N VAL A 61 4.32 24.66 -8.44
CA VAL A 61 4.15 23.31 -8.97
C VAL A 61 2.72 22.85 -8.70
N THR A 62 1.98 22.54 -9.76
CA THR A 62 0.65 21.93 -9.62
C THR A 62 0.80 20.44 -9.40
N LEU A 63 0.35 19.98 -8.25
CA LEU A 63 0.36 18.58 -7.83
C LEU A 63 -1.04 17.99 -8.02
N ALA A 64 -1.13 16.87 -8.73
CA ALA A 64 -2.32 16.03 -8.77
C ALA A 64 -2.15 14.91 -7.70
N PRO A 65 -2.83 15.02 -6.54
CA PRO A 65 -2.75 14.00 -5.50
C PRO A 65 -3.47 12.71 -5.95
N ASN A 66 -3.20 11.59 -5.26
CA ASN A 66 -3.87 10.32 -5.57
C ASN A 66 -5.40 10.37 -5.33
N SER A 67 -5.85 11.30 -4.49
CA SER A 67 -7.27 11.55 -4.18
C SER A 67 -7.46 13.04 -3.89
N GLY A 68 -8.56 13.60 -4.39
CA GLY A 68 -8.88 15.02 -4.22
C GLY A 68 -8.54 15.90 -5.43
N SER A 69 -8.64 17.20 -5.24
CA SER A 69 -8.38 18.21 -6.28
C SER A 69 -6.90 18.54 -6.39
N ASP A 70 -6.52 19.11 -7.54
CA ASP A 70 -5.17 19.60 -7.78
C ASP A 70 -4.79 20.68 -6.73
N ILE A 71 -3.55 20.63 -6.27
CA ILE A 71 -3.03 21.53 -5.24
C ILE A 71 -1.82 22.27 -5.80
N THR A 72 -1.76 23.59 -5.61
CA THR A 72 -0.59 24.38 -5.96
C THR A 72 0.43 24.33 -4.83
N VAL A 73 1.62 23.84 -5.11
CA VAL A 73 2.76 23.79 -4.20
C VAL A 73 3.74 24.88 -4.54
N LEU A 74 4.04 25.75 -3.59
CA LEU A 74 5.03 26.82 -3.72
C LEU A 74 6.38 26.30 -3.25
N VAL A 75 7.35 26.28 -4.15
CA VAL A 75 8.74 25.90 -3.90
C VAL A 75 9.57 27.16 -3.74
N GLN A 76 10.16 27.37 -2.58
CA GLN A 76 11.01 28.51 -2.26
C GLN A 76 12.49 28.14 -2.38
N ASP A 77 13.39 29.12 -2.41
CA ASP A 77 14.83 28.88 -2.45
C ASP A 77 15.34 28.08 -1.23
N SER A 78 14.65 28.23 -0.10
CA SER A 78 14.89 27.47 1.14
C SER A 78 14.33 26.06 1.12
N THR A 79 13.53 25.68 0.12
CA THR A 79 12.94 24.34 0.02
C THR A 79 14.03 23.30 -0.28
N ARG A 80 14.13 22.28 0.58
CA ARG A 80 15.05 21.17 0.34
C ARG A 80 14.44 20.21 -0.69
N MET A 81 15.09 20.09 -1.85
CA MET A 81 14.66 19.16 -2.90
C MET A 81 15.62 17.98 -3.01
N LEU A 82 15.08 16.77 -3.01
CA LEU A 82 15.83 15.52 -3.00
C LEU A 82 15.24 14.55 -4.04
N ARG A 83 16.11 13.85 -4.79
CA ARG A 83 15.71 12.73 -5.66
C ARG A 83 15.99 11.41 -4.95
N THR A 84 15.04 10.49 -4.99
CA THR A 84 15.20 9.11 -4.53
C THR A 84 14.88 8.13 -5.64
N ALA A 85 15.48 6.94 -5.58
CA ALA A 85 15.08 5.84 -6.44
C ALA A 85 13.73 5.24 -6.00
N PRO A 86 12.92 4.70 -6.91
CA PRO A 86 11.66 4.04 -6.57
C PRO A 86 11.88 2.85 -5.62
N GLY A 87 11.11 2.83 -4.51
CA GLY A 87 11.22 1.80 -3.48
C GLY A 87 12.22 2.12 -2.35
N GLN A 88 13.00 3.18 -2.44
CA GLN A 88 13.82 3.65 -1.32
C GLN A 88 12.94 4.28 -0.23
N THR A 89 13.09 3.79 0.99
CA THR A 89 12.41 4.31 2.19
C THR A 89 13.29 5.28 2.99
N SER A 90 14.61 5.21 2.79
CA SER A 90 15.59 6.08 3.46
C SER A 90 16.00 7.26 2.57
N LEU A 91 16.08 8.44 3.16
CA LEU A 91 16.59 9.64 2.48
C LEU A 91 18.12 9.80 2.60
N LYS A 92 18.84 8.83 3.19
CA LYS A 92 20.30 8.91 3.39
C LYS A 92 21.05 8.97 2.04
N ASP A 93 20.54 8.21 1.07
CA ASP A 93 21.14 8.10 -0.26
C ASP A 93 20.44 9.00 -1.30
N ALA A 94 19.57 9.89 -0.83
CA ALA A 94 18.85 10.82 -1.70
C ALA A 94 19.78 11.92 -2.22
N THR A 95 19.73 12.17 -3.52
CA THR A 95 20.56 13.17 -4.19
C THR A 95 19.85 14.53 -4.20
N PRO A 96 20.51 15.64 -3.79
CA PRO A 96 19.97 16.98 -3.95
C PRO A 96 19.72 17.30 -5.41
N ILE A 97 18.58 17.93 -5.71
CA ILE A 97 18.20 18.41 -7.06
C ILE A 97 17.65 19.83 -6.99
N LYS A 98 17.56 20.48 -8.14
CA LYS A 98 16.97 21.82 -8.29
C LYS A 98 15.54 21.71 -8.86
N LEU A 99 14.78 22.80 -8.74
CA LEU A 99 13.43 22.88 -9.28
C LEU A 99 13.39 22.70 -10.82
N GLN A 100 14.40 23.16 -11.52
CA GLN A 100 14.54 22.99 -12.98
C GLN A 100 14.75 21.54 -13.42
N ASP A 101 15.15 20.67 -12.51
CA ASP A 101 15.28 19.23 -12.79
C ASP A 101 13.92 18.50 -12.66
N LEU A 102 12.90 19.16 -12.10
CA LEU A 102 11.56 18.60 -11.97
C LEU A 102 10.84 18.59 -13.32
N GLN A 103 10.11 17.52 -13.60
CA GLN A 103 9.37 17.33 -14.84
C GLN A 103 7.91 16.98 -14.59
N VAL A 104 7.05 17.31 -15.54
CA VAL A 104 5.65 16.87 -15.54
C VAL A 104 5.59 15.35 -15.59
N GLY A 105 4.79 14.75 -14.70
CA GLY A 105 4.69 13.31 -14.53
C GLY A 105 5.60 12.75 -13.45
N ASP A 106 6.59 13.49 -12.93
CA ASP A 106 7.37 13.09 -11.78
C ASP A 106 6.46 12.90 -10.57
N ARG A 107 6.74 11.89 -9.75
CA ARG A 107 6.00 11.66 -8.51
C ARG A 107 6.73 12.33 -7.36
N ILE A 108 6.01 13.18 -6.62
CA ILE A 108 6.61 13.92 -5.51
C ILE A 108 5.88 13.68 -4.19
N LEU A 109 6.67 13.67 -3.12
CA LEU A 109 6.20 13.80 -1.75
C LEU A 109 6.63 15.16 -1.25
N VAL A 110 5.67 15.96 -0.84
CA VAL A 110 5.88 17.31 -0.32
C VAL A 110 5.59 17.33 1.17
N ARG A 111 6.50 17.88 1.96
CA ARG A 111 6.28 18.26 3.35
C ARG A 111 6.29 19.77 3.46
N GLY A 112 5.38 20.32 4.24
CA GLY A 112 5.27 21.76 4.41
C GLY A 112 3.99 22.15 5.15
N GLN A 113 3.49 23.32 4.86
CA GLN A 113 2.29 23.87 5.51
C GLN A 113 1.35 24.46 4.48
N PRO A 114 0.03 24.42 4.70
CA PRO A 114 -0.92 25.19 3.92
C PRO A 114 -0.58 26.68 4.01
N SER A 115 -0.75 27.42 2.92
CA SER A 115 -0.66 28.86 2.94
C SER A 115 -1.83 29.48 3.73
N ALA A 116 -1.70 30.72 4.12
CA ALA A 116 -2.72 31.42 4.92
C ALA A 116 -4.10 31.48 4.24
N ASP A 117 -4.14 31.46 2.91
CA ASP A 117 -5.35 31.46 2.10
C ASP A 117 -5.93 30.04 1.85
N ALA A 118 -5.27 29.00 2.35
CA ALA A 118 -5.59 27.58 2.16
C ALA A 118 -5.69 27.12 0.68
N LYS A 119 -5.26 27.96 -0.28
CA LYS A 119 -5.31 27.65 -1.72
C LYS A 119 -4.01 27.05 -2.25
N SER A 120 -2.93 27.23 -1.53
CA SER A 120 -1.61 26.73 -1.89
C SER A 120 -0.92 26.08 -0.70
N PHE A 121 0.18 25.39 -0.98
CA PHE A 121 0.96 24.66 0.01
C PHE A 121 2.42 25.09 -0.09
N VAL A 122 2.98 25.63 0.99
CA VAL A 122 4.37 26.06 1.03
C VAL A 122 5.24 24.87 1.40
N ALA A 123 6.10 24.46 0.47
CA ALA A 123 6.98 23.31 0.65
C ALA A 123 8.22 23.65 1.49
N SER A 124 8.50 22.87 2.51
CA SER A 124 9.78 22.86 3.21
C SER A 124 10.74 21.79 2.66
N THR A 125 10.18 20.65 2.25
CA THR A 125 10.93 19.55 1.64
C THR A 125 10.12 18.90 0.52
N VAL A 126 10.77 18.66 -0.60
CA VAL A 126 10.20 17.93 -1.76
C VAL A 126 11.09 16.73 -2.05
N VAL A 127 10.52 15.54 -1.99
CA VAL A 127 11.18 14.29 -2.38
C VAL A 127 10.62 13.87 -3.72
N VAL A 128 11.49 13.72 -4.71
CA VAL A 128 11.13 13.47 -6.11
C VAL A 128 11.53 12.05 -6.50
N MET A 129 10.60 11.29 -7.04
CA MET A 129 10.84 10.08 -7.81
C MET A 129 10.60 10.40 -9.29
N LYS A 130 11.64 10.28 -10.10
CA LYS A 130 11.52 10.53 -11.53
C LYS A 130 10.58 9.53 -12.18
N ARG A 131 9.73 10.00 -13.09
CA ARG A 131 8.86 9.15 -13.89
C ARG A 131 9.66 8.10 -14.65
N SER A 132 10.78 8.49 -15.26
CA SER A 132 11.68 7.58 -15.98
C SER A 132 12.21 6.43 -15.09
N ASP A 133 12.58 6.74 -13.85
CA ASP A 133 13.08 5.74 -12.90
C ASP A 133 11.98 4.74 -12.52
N ILE A 134 10.74 5.24 -12.36
CA ILE A 134 9.57 4.39 -12.06
C ILE A 134 9.28 3.46 -13.25
N GLU A 135 9.24 4.01 -14.47
CA GLU A 135 9.00 3.24 -15.70
C GLU A 135 10.09 2.19 -15.92
N GLN A 136 11.35 2.55 -15.73
CA GLN A 136 12.47 1.63 -15.84
C GLN A 136 12.38 0.48 -14.82
N LYS A 137 12.08 0.78 -13.57
CA LYS A 137 11.86 -0.23 -12.54
C LYS A 137 10.72 -1.17 -12.92
N GLN A 138 9.57 -0.63 -13.34
CA GLN A 138 8.43 -1.45 -13.76
C GLN A 138 8.75 -2.34 -14.97
N GLN A 139 9.51 -1.83 -15.93
CA GLN A 139 9.97 -2.63 -17.08
C GLN A 139 10.90 -3.76 -16.64
N ALA A 140 11.87 -3.47 -15.77
CA ALA A 140 12.77 -4.48 -15.24
C ALA A 140 12.01 -5.56 -14.44
N GLU A 141 11.06 -5.18 -13.60
CA GLU A 141 10.22 -6.11 -12.85
C GLU A 141 9.37 -7.00 -13.78
N ARG A 142 8.75 -6.41 -14.82
CA ARG A 142 7.99 -7.20 -15.81
C ARG A 142 8.88 -8.19 -16.56
N ALA A 143 10.07 -7.76 -16.98
CA ALA A 143 11.04 -8.63 -17.66
C ALA A 143 11.51 -9.77 -16.74
N ASP A 144 11.73 -9.49 -15.45
CA ASP A 144 12.10 -10.50 -14.47
C ASP A 144 10.96 -11.51 -14.22
N TRP A 145 9.72 -11.04 -14.09
CA TRP A 145 8.55 -11.91 -14.01
C TRP A 145 8.35 -12.78 -15.26
N GLN A 146 8.63 -12.25 -16.44
CA GLN A 146 8.56 -13.03 -17.69
C GLN A 146 9.64 -14.11 -17.75
N LYS A 147 10.86 -13.80 -17.29
CA LYS A 147 12.00 -14.71 -17.35
C LYS A 147 11.98 -15.76 -16.25
N ARG A 148 11.65 -15.38 -15.02
CA ARG A 148 11.76 -16.22 -13.83
C ARG A 148 10.42 -16.60 -13.21
N GLY A 149 9.32 -16.16 -13.82
CA GLY A 149 7.99 -16.41 -13.29
C GLY A 149 7.46 -17.77 -13.73
N VAL A 150 6.67 -18.37 -12.85
CA VAL A 150 5.84 -19.55 -13.12
C VAL A 150 4.41 -19.26 -12.71
N GLY A 151 3.45 -19.94 -13.34
CA GLY A 151 2.04 -19.80 -12.96
C GLY A 151 1.29 -21.10 -13.14
N GLY A 152 0.28 -21.33 -12.32
CA GLY A 152 -0.54 -22.52 -12.37
C GLY A 152 -1.70 -22.49 -11.39
N LEU A 153 -2.48 -23.54 -11.44
CA LEU A 153 -3.57 -23.78 -10.50
C LEU A 153 -3.06 -24.55 -9.30
N VAL A 154 -3.35 -24.04 -8.11
CA VAL A 154 -3.00 -24.73 -6.86
C VAL A 154 -3.74 -26.04 -6.78
N SER A 155 -3.01 -27.15 -6.68
CA SER A 155 -3.57 -28.51 -6.51
C SER A 155 -3.47 -28.99 -5.07
N ALA A 156 -2.42 -28.59 -4.33
CA ALA A 156 -2.24 -28.91 -2.91
C ALA A 156 -1.42 -27.84 -2.21
N VAL A 157 -1.64 -27.70 -0.90
CA VAL A 157 -0.86 -26.83 -0.01
C VAL A 157 -0.48 -27.66 1.22
N ASP A 158 0.81 -27.71 1.53
CA ASP A 158 1.32 -28.32 2.75
C ASP A 158 2.01 -27.23 3.60
N ALA A 159 1.29 -26.77 4.61
CA ALA A 159 1.79 -25.74 5.52
C ALA A 159 2.91 -26.26 6.43
N GLY A 160 2.98 -27.57 6.68
CA GLY A 160 4.00 -28.16 7.54
C GLY A 160 5.38 -28.16 6.89
N SER A 161 5.44 -28.45 5.60
CA SER A 161 6.67 -28.43 4.80
C SER A 161 6.93 -27.09 4.10
N GLY A 162 5.97 -26.15 4.12
CA GLY A 162 6.07 -24.87 3.41
C GLY A 162 6.07 -25.06 1.89
N THR A 163 5.26 -25.99 1.37
CA THR A 163 5.20 -26.28 -0.06
C THR A 163 3.81 -26.09 -0.65
N ILE A 164 3.77 -25.63 -1.90
CA ILE A 164 2.56 -25.57 -2.70
C ILE A 164 2.79 -26.36 -3.99
N THR A 165 1.90 -27.28 -4.30
CA THR A 165 1.92 -27.95 -5.61
C THR A 165 0.99 -27.20 -6.56
N ILE A 166 1.51 -26.77 -7.71
CA ILE A 166 0.71 -26.16 -8.76
C ILE A 166 0.67 -27.07 -9.99
N SER A 167 -0.46 -27.04 -10.68
CA SER A 167 -0.64 -27.68 -11.98
C SER A 167 -0.42 -26.64 -13.08
N THR A 168 0.54 -26.89 -13.94
CA THR A 168 0.88 -26.04 -15.10
C THR A 168 0.53 -26.78 -16.37
N MET A 169 0.01 -26.06 -17.36
CA MET A 169 -0.25 -26.63 -18.68
C MET A 169 0.86 -26.23 -19.65
N ALA A 170 1.56 -27.20 -20.20
CA ALA A 170 2.57 -26.99 -21.23
C ALA A 170 2.35 -27.98 -22.37
N MET A 171 2.20 -27.49 -23.59
CA MET A 171 2.01 -28.31 -24.80
C MET A 171 0.88 -29.36 -24.69
N GLY A 172 -0.25 -28.98 -24.03
CA GLY A 172 -1.38 -29.89 -23.80
C GLY A 172 -1.20 -30.91 -22.69
N THR A 173 -0.07 -30.93 -22.01
CA THR A 173 0.21 -31.81 -20.87
C THR A 173 0.14 -31.04 -19.55
N VAL A 174 -0.55 -31.64 -18.57
CA VAL A 174 -0.60 -31.10 -17.20
C VAL A 174 0.64 -31.58 -16.45
N ASN A 175 1.51 -30.64 -16.10
CA ASN A 175 2.69 -30.91 -15.30
C ASN A 175 2.47 -30.39 -13.88
N LYS A 176 3.01 -31.09 -12.89
CA LYS A 176 3.03 -30.66 -11.51
C LYS A 176 4.35 -29.99 -11.20
N LEU A 177 4.32 -28.87 -10.50
CA LEU A 177 5.48 -28.15 -10.01
C LEU A 177 5.33 -27.90 -8.52
N THR A 178 6.35 -28.29 -7.76
CA THR A 178 6.39 -28.04 -6.32
C THR A 178 7.05 -26.69 -6.07
N VAL A 179 6.34 -25.77 -5.46
CA VAL A 179 6.80 -24.43 -5.09
C VAL A 179 7.15 -24.42 -3.61
N HIS A 180 8.43 -24.17 -3.29
CA HIS A 180 8.94 -24.07 -1.94
C HIS A 180 8.86 -22.62 -1.44
N ILE A 181 8.37 -22.47 -0.21
CA ILE A 181 8.22 -21.19 0.47
C ILE A 181 9.22 -21.16 1.63
N SER A 182 9.98 -20.08 1.71
CA SER A 182 10.86 -19.78 2.83
C SER A 182 10.27 -18.67 3.70
N LYS A 183 10.90 -18.40 4.85
CA LYS A 183 10.55 -17.24 5.70
C LYS A 183 10.74 -15.89 5.02
N ASP A 184 11.57 -15.83 3.98
CA ASP A 184 11.89 -14.61 3.24
C ASP A 184 10.99 -14.46 1.99
N THR A 185 10.15 -15.46 1.68
CA THR A 185 9.21 -15.41 0.55
C THR A 185 8.12 -14.37 0.82
N VAL A 186 7.97 -13.42 -0.10
CA VAL A 186 6.89 -12.44 -0.07
C VAL A 186 5.62 -13.10 -0.59
N ILE A 187 4.59 -13.18 0.24
CA ILE A 187 3.28 -13.74 -0.14
C ILE A 187 2.29 -12.60 -0.28
N LEU A 188 1.70 -12.50 -1.46
CA LEU A 188 0.65 -11.53 -1.80
C LEU A 188 -0.63 -12.28 -2.19
N ARG A 189 -1.76 -11.63 -1.94
CA ARG A 189 -3.07 -12.09 -2.39
C ARG A 189 -3.80 -10.96 -3.09
N TYR A 190 -4.38 -11.26 -4.25
CA TYR A 190 -5.21 -10.30 -4.96
C TYR A 190 -6.40 -9.90 -4.09
N ALA A 191 -6.78 -8.63 -4.16
CA ALA A 191 -8.02 -8.16 -3.55
C ALA A 191 -9.21 -8.89 -4.23
N PRO A 192 -10.29 -9.20 -3.51
CA PRO A 192 -11.43 -9.98 -4.04
C PRO A 192 -12.05 -9.41 -5.31
N GLU A 193 -11.95 -8.10 -5.51
CA GLU A 193 -12.56 -7.39 -6.64
C GLU A 193 -11.54 -6.87 -7.66
N SER A 194 -10.29 -7.31 -7.57
CA SER A 194 -9.23 -6.84 -8.47
C SER A 194 -8.34 -7.97 -8.96
N VAL A 195 -8.01 -7.91 -10.24
CA VAL A 195 -7.01 -8.77 -10.89
C VAL A 195 -5.67 -8.02 -11.11
N ARG A 196 -5.57 -6.79 -10.59
CA ARG A 196 -4.38 -5.96 -10.75
C ARG A 196 -3.37 -6.31 -9.67
N PHE A 197 -2.13 -6.54 -10.09
CA PHE A 197 -1.03 -6.82 -9.17
C PHE A 197 -0.80 -5.70 -8.15
N ASP A 198 -0.97 -4.45 -8.57
CA ASP A 198 -0.78 -3.27 -7.71
C ASP A 198 -1.78 -3.20 -6.54
N ASP A 199 -2.93 -3.89 -6.66
CA ASP A 199 -3.95 -3.95 -5.62
C ASP A 199 -3.77 -5.17 -4.69
N ALA A 200 -2.77 -6.03 -4.97
CA ALA A 200 -2.47 -7.19 -4.14
C ALA A 200 -1.97 -6.75 -2.76
N LYS A 201 -2.42 -7.45 -1.74
CA LYS A 201 -2.11 -7.17 -0.33
C LYS A 201 -1.25 -8.29 0.25
N PRO A 202 -0.45 -8.00 1.28
CA PRO A 202 0.24 -9.03 2.02
C PRO A 202 -0.73 -10.13 2.47
N GLY A 203 -0.36 -11.38 2.22
CA GLY A 203 -1.11 -12.57 2.57
C GLY A 203 -0.26 -13.57 3.31
N THR A 204 -0.86 -14.70 3.66
CA THR A 204 -0.22 -15.79 4.38
C THR A 204 -0.46 -17.12 3.66
N LEU A 205 0.36 -18.14 3.95
CA LEU A 205 0.28 -19.44 3.29
C LEU A 205 -1.07 -20.14 3.52
N ASP A 206 -1.66 -19.99 4.70
CA ASP A 206 -2.95 -20.57 5.07
C ASP A 206 -4.16 -20.01 4.28
N GLN A 207 -3.99 -18.84 3.67
CA GLN A 207 -5.00 -18.23 2.79
C GLN A 207 -5.01 -18.84 1.39
N ILE A 208 -3.93 -19.50 0.97
CA ILE A 208 -3.83 -20.15 -0.34
C ILE A 208 -4.55 -21.48 -0.28
N LYS A 209 -5.48 -21.73 -1.20
CA LYS A 209 -6.32 -22.91 -1.22
C LYS A 209 -6.19 -23.67 -2.54
N PRO A 210 -6.41 -25.00 -2.56
CA PRO A 210 -6.60 -25.72 -3.80
C PRO A 210 -7.70 -25.05 -4.65
N GLY A 211 -7.43 -24.89 -5.96
CA GLY A 211 -8.29 -24.15 -6.88
C GLY A 211 -7.94 -22.68 -7.05
N ASP A 212 -7.08 -22.09 -6.19
CA ASP A 212 -6.56 -20.75 -6.42
C ASP A 212 -5.61 -20.75 -7.63
N GLN A 213 -5.60 -19.64 -8.36
CA GLN A 213 -4.52 -19.35 -9.29
C GLN A 213 -3.33 -18.77 -8.55
N LEU A 214 -2.14 -19.25 -8.88
CA LEU A 214 -0.90 -18.81 -8.27
C LEU A 214 0.10 -18.45 -9.35
N ARG A 215 0.79 -17.34 -9.13
CA ARG A 215 2.00 -16.96 -9.84
C ARG A 215 3.12 -16.84 -8.82
N ALA A 216 4.28 -17.39 -9.17
CA ALA A 216 5.47 -17.27 -8.34
C ALA A 216 6.66 -16.79 -9.17
N ARG A 217 7.54 -16.01 -8.56
CA ARG A 217 8.82 -15.59 -9.11
C ARG A 217 9.92 -16.15 -8.23
N GLY A 218 10.99 -16.65 -8.85
CA GLY A 218 12.07 -17.27 -8.11
C GLY A 218 13.01 -18.07 -8.99
N SER A 219 13.49 -19.19 -8.50
CA SER A 219 14.44 -20.05 -9.18
C SER A 219 13.91 -21.47 -9.34
N ARG A 220 14.01 -22.02 -10.55
CA ARG A 220 13.61 -23.39 -10.86
C ARG A 220 14.79 -24.34 -10.67
N SER A 221 14.54 -25.54 -10.18
CA SER A 221 15.53 -26.63 -10.13
C SER A 221 16.01 -27.03 -11.54
N ALA A 222 17.16 -27.67 -11.62
CA ALA A 222 17.74 -28.08 -12.91
C ALA A 222 16.90 -29.10 -13.68
N ASP A 223 16.18 -29.97 -12.96
CA ASP A 223 15.23 -30.95 -13.51
C ASP A 223 13.85 -30.37 -13.81
N GLY A 224 13.59 -29.11 -13.38
CA GLY A 224 12.35 -28.41 -13.62
C GLY A 224 11.15 -28.83 -12.75
N SER A 225 11.33 -29.75 -11.78
CA SER A 225 10.26 -30.27 -10.92
C SER A 225 9.96 -29.41 -9.68
N GLU A 226 10.95 -28.62 -9.24
CA GLU A 226 10.88 -27.78 -8.04
C GLU A 226 11.11 -26.31 -8.35
N PHE A 227 10.59 -25.45 -7.49
CA PHE A 227 10.69 -24.00 -7.64
C PHE A 227 10.85 -23.34 -6.27
N ALA A 228 11.97 -22.67 -6.05
CA ALA A 228 12.20 -21.86 -4.85
C ALA A 228 11.62 -20.46 -5.06
N ALA A 229 10.53 -20.15 -4.37
CA ALA A 229 9.83 -18.88 -4.53
C ALA A 229 10.45 -17.76 -3.71
N GLU A 230 10.69 -16.62 -4.37
CA GLU A 230 11.04 -15.34 -3.74
C GLU A 230 9.78 -14.50 -3.49
N GLU A 231 8.83 -14.57 -4.41
CA GLU A 231 7.57 -13.84 -4.35
C GLU A 231 6.45 -14.69 -4.95
N ILE A 232 5.29 -14.66 -4.28
CA ILE A 232 4.08 -15.37 -4.69
C ILE A 232 2.92 -14.39 -4.69
N VAL A 233 2.07 -14.46 -5.71
CA VAL A 233 0.76 -13.83 -5.70
C VAL A 233 -0.30 -14.88 -6.02
N SER A 234 -1.34 -14.94 -5.20
CA SER A 234 -2.44 -15.90 -5.35
C SER A 234 -3.80 -15.21 -5.37
N GLY A 235 -4.79 -15.87 -5.94
CA GLY A 235 -6.17 -15.40 -5.93
C GLY A 235 -7.14 -16.45 -6.44
N SER A 236 -8.38 -16.37 -5.97
CA SER A 236 -9.47 -17.23 -6.42
C SER A 236 -10.12 -16.60 -7.66
N PHE A 237 -9.65 -16.97 -8.83
CA PHE A 237 -10.18 -16.48 -10.11
C PHE A 237 -10.84 -17.61 -10.89
N ARG A 238 -11.93 -17.26 -11.57
CA ARG A 238 -12.56 -18.12 -12.55
C ARG A 238 -12.26 -17.58 -13.94
N ASN A 239 -11.53 -18.34 -14.75
CA ASN A 239 -11.32 -17.99 -16.14
C ASN A 239 -12.59 -18.34 -16.92
N ILE A 240 -13.16 -17.36 -17.59
CA ILE A 240 -14.28 -17.53 -18.51
C ILE A 240 -13.77 -17.12 -19.88
N ALA A 241 -13.85 -18.02 -20.85
CA ALA A 241 -13.48 -17.75 -22.23
C ALA A 241 -14.69 -18.06 -23.12
N GLY A 242 -15.04 -17.11 -23.99
CA GLY A 242 -16.19 -17.30 -24.89
C GLY A 242 -16.45 -16.07 -25.73
N THR A 243 -17.55 -16.13 -26.50
CA THR A 243 -18.01 -15.02 -27.33
C THR A 243 -18.98 -14.15 -26.55
N VAL A 244 -18.78 -12.83 -26.57
CA VAL A 244 -19.70 -11.88 -25.94
C VAL A 244 -21.04 -11.90 -26.69
N ALA A 245 -22.11 -12.31 -26.00
CA ALA A 245 -23.46 -12.36 -26.54
C ALA A 245 -24.18 -11.00 -26.34
N SER A 246 -24.02 -10.36 -25.19
CA SER A 246 -24.60 -9.05 -24.92
C SER A 246 -23.84 -8.30 -23.84
N VAL A 247 -23.95 -6.96 -23.83
CA VAL A 247 -23.41 -6.07 -22.82
C VAL A 247 -24.54 -5.21 -22.29
N ASP A 248 -24.72 -5.19 -20.97
CA ASP A 248 -25.63 -4.27 -20.27
C ASP A 248 -24.80 -3.29 -19.44
N ALA A 249 -24.61 -2.09 -19.99
CA ALA A 249 -23.85 -1.03 -19.35
C ALA A 249 -24.55 -0.45 -18.11
N SER A 250 -25.88 -0.59 -18.01
CA SER A 250 -26.65 -0.08 -16.86
C SER A 250 -26.47 -0.94 -15.61
N GLN A 251 -26.24 -2.23 -15.81
CA GLN A 251 -26.01 -3.20 -14.73
C GLN A 251 -24.54 -3.62 -14.60
N ASN A 252 -23.65 -3.08 -15.42
CA ASN A 252 -22.24 -3.49 -15.50
C ASN A 252 -22.05 -5.00 -15.71
N THR A 253 -22.90 -5.61 -16.55
CA THR A 253 -22.87 -7.04 -16.83
C THR A 253 -22.53 -7.30 -18.29
N VAL A 254 -21.79 -8.40 -18.52
CA VAL A 254 -21.47 -8.94 -19.83
C VAL A 254 -21.90 -10.40 -19.87
N ASN A 255 -22.76 -10.76 -20.82
CA ASN A 255 -23.14 -12.16 -21.08
C ASN A 255 -22.15 -12.77 -22.04
N VAL A 256 -21.53 -13.86 -21.65
CA VAL A 256 -20.53 -14.58 -22.45
C VAL A 256 -21.07 -15.97 -22.73
N MET A 257 -21.15 -16.37 -24.02
CA MET A 257 -21.37 -17.76 -24.41
C MET A 257 -20.04 -18.51 -24.24
N ASP A 258 -20.03 -19.49 -23.33
CA ASP A 258 -18.85 -20.31 -23.04
C ASP A 258 -18.48 -21.10 -24.32
N ALA A 259 -17.20 -21.07 -24.66
CA ALA A 259 -16.67 -21.79 -25.83
C ALA A 259 -16.37 -23.28 -25.52
N ILE A 260 -16.63 -23.73 -24.29
CA ILE A 260 -16.21 -25.06 -23.79
C ILE A 260 -17.40 -25.99 -23.56
N THR A 261 -18.54 -25.69 -24.12
CA THR A 261 -19.69 -26.67 -24.16
C THR A 261 -19.73 -27.46 -25.43
#